data_b0e195348d5f6a8ad88f741c2e61e740
#
_entry.id   b0e195348d5f6a8ad88f741c2e61e740
#
_cell.length_a   1.000
_cell.length_b   1.000
_cell.length_c   1.000
_cell.angle_alpha   90.00
_cell.angle_beta   90.00
_cell.angle_gamma   90.00
#
_symmetry.space_group_name_H-M   'P 1'
#
loop_
_entity.id
_entity.type
_entity.pdbx_description
1 polymer ?
#
loop_
_entity_poly.entity_id
_entity_poly.type
_entity_poly.pdbx_seq_one_letter_code
_entity_poly.pdbx_strand_id
1 'polypeptide(L)'
;MALMTEAPYESLIDLRERAKAEISKVVIGQERAVELLLIAALARGHVLLEGPPGSAKTLLARATAHMLGASFKRIQFTPDTTPAELTGQNAIRAGEQVFFPGVVFTNVLLADEINRTPPRTQAALLEAMQERQVSVDGKAHRLPDPFLVIATQNPYEHRDVFELPESQLDRFLFKVVIEYSDAESEYEMLDLPHKGIAPDMLGEVKPLLGVVGLDKARDELDATDLPQEVGRYMVALARRSRDLPGVELGVSSRGIIHLAAASRANARLNGRDEVTVEDVQEIAPHVLRHRLIVDEGVSEDDVLRTVLEQVPVPERAYSLR
;
A
#
# COMPACT_ATOMS: atom_id res chain seq x y z
N MET A 1 -19.75 5.47 -19.59
CA MET A 1 -19.80 4.77 -18.29
C MET A 1 -20.11 3.30 -18.62
N ALA A 2 -19.05 2.52 -18.94
CA ALA A 2 -19.19 1.10 -19.21
C ALA A 2 -19.48 0.42 -17.86
N LEU A 3 -20.55 -0.37 -17.80
CA LEU A 3 -20.82 -1.30 -16.71
C LEU A 3 -19.60 -2.24 -16.62
N MET A 4 -18.78 -2.06 -15.58
CA MET A 4 -17.71 -2.99 -15.28
C MET A 4 -18.39 -4.31 -14.94
N THR A 5 -18.19 -5.31 -15.78
CA THR A 5 -18.65 -6.68 -15.56
C THR A 5 -18.03 -7.14 -14.24
N GLU A 6 -18.88 -7.47 -13.27
CA GLU A 6 -18.45 -8.07 -12.01
C GLU A 6 -17.69 -9.36 -12.34
N ALA A 7 -16.38 -9.36 -12.11
CA ALA A 7 -15.62 -10.60 -12.12
C ALA A 7 -16.09 -11.42 -10.91
N PRO A 8 -16.46 -12.69 -11.08
CA PRO A 8 -16.91 -13.51 -9.96
C PRO A 8 -15.74 -13.69 -8.99
N TYR A 9 -15.93 -13.26 -7.75
CA TYR A 9 -15.02 -13.61 -6.66
C TYR A 9 -15.18 -15.12 -6.36
N GLU A 10 -14.12 -15.88 -6.55
CA GLU A 10 -14.13 -17.32 -6.36
C GLU A 10 -13.44 -17.73 -5.05
N SER A 11 -12.23 -17.25 -4.79
CA SER A 11 -11.42 -17.59 -3.62
C SER A 11 -10.20 -16.67 -3.49
N LEU A 12 -9.70 -16.50 -2.26
CA LEU A 12 -8.41 -15.83 -1.99
C LEU A 12 -7.20 -16.73 -2.32
N ILE A 13 -7.36 -18.05 -2.32
CA ILE A 13 -6.24 -19.01 -2.45
C ILE A 13 -5.45 -18.79 -3.73
N ASP A 14 -6.13 -18.65 -4.87
CA ASP A 14 -5.48 -18.49 -6.16
C ASP A 14 -5.27 -17.01 -6.56
N LEU A 15 -5.78 -16.09 -5.74
CA LEU A 15 -5.79 -14.66 -6.09
C LEU A 15 -4.39 -14.10 -6.23
N ARG A 16 -3.43 -14.53 -5.41
CA ARG A 16 -2.02 -14.11 -5.47
C ARG A 16 -1.41 -14.41 -6.84
N GLU A 17 -1.50 -15.66 -7.28
CA GLU A 17 -0.90 -16.09 -8.54
C GLU A 17 -1.62 -15.49 -9.75
N ARG A 18 -2.95 -15.37 -9.68
CA ARG A 18 -3.74 -14.67 -10.69
C ARG A 18 -3.39 -13.19 -10.79
N ALA A 19 -3.18 -12.52 -9.65
CA ALA A 19 -2.78 -11.11 -9.62
C ALA A 19 -1.39 -10.91 -10.25
N LYS A 20 -0.42 -11.75 -9.92
CA LYS A 20 0.90 -11.75 -10.55
C LYS A 20 0.79 -11.96 -12.07
N ALA A 21 0.07 -12.99 -12.49
CA ALA A 21 -0.10 -13.32 -13.90
C ALA A 21 -0.81 -12.19 -14.70
N GLU A 22 -1.76 -11.48 -14.09
CA GLU A 22 -2.42 -10.37 -14.78
C GLU A 22 -1.53 -9.13 -14.87
N ILE A 23 -0.79 -8.80 -13.80
CA ILE A 23 0.06 -7.61 -13.79
C ILE A 23 1.35 -7.83 -14.59
N SER A 24 1.93 -9.05 -14.60
CA SER A 24 3.13 -9.37 -15.39
C SER A 24 2.95 -9.17 -16.90
N LYS A 25 1.72 -9.12 -17.40
CA LYS A 25 1.44 -8.74 -18.80
C LYS A 25 1.89 -7.32 -19.16
N VAL A 26 2.05 -6.46 -18.15
CA VAL A 26 2.36 -5.03 -18.34
C VAL A 26 3.53 -4.54 -17.48
N VAL A 27 3.81 -5.21 -16.36
CA VAL A 27 4.91 -4.89 -15.42
C VAL A 27 5.67 -6.18 -15.13
N ILE A 28 6.93 -6.25 -15.53
CA ILE A 28 7.81 -7.41 -15.36
C ILE A 28 8.81 -7.13 -14.24
N GLY A 29 9.18 -8.15 -13.45
CA GLY A 29 10.20 -8.08 -12.41
C GLY A 29 9.77 -7.34 -11.15
N GLN A 30 8.45 -7.20 -10.88
CA GLN A 30 7.94 -6.50 -9.70
C GLN A 30 6.91 -7.35 -8.93
N GLU A 31 7.06 -8.68 -8.93
CA GLU A 31 6.10 -9.64 -8.38
C GLU A 31 5.86 -9.39 -6.89
N ARG A 32 6.92 -9.06 -6.14
CA ARG A 32 6.79 -8.77 -4.70
C ARG A 32 6.00 -7.50 -4.44
N ALA A 33 6.19 -6.47 -5.25
CA ALA A 33 5.41 -5.23 -5.13
C ALA A 33 3.92 -5.49 -5.45
N VAL A 34 3.62 -6.33 -6.43
CA VAL A 34 2.24 -6.75 -6.75
C VAL A 34 1.59 -7.44 -5.56
N GLU A 35 2.28 -8.38 -4.91
CA GLU A 35 1.78 -9.06 -3.71
C GLU A 35 1.47 -8.07 -2.58
N LEU A 36 2.40 -7.16 -2.28
CA LEU A 36 2.23 -6.18 -1.22
C LEU A 36 1.08 -5.20 -1.52
N LEU A 37 0.89 -4.81 -2.77
CA LEU A 37 -0.25 -3.98 -3.18
C LEU A 37 -1.57 -4.72 -3.04
N LEU A 38 -1.61 -6.01 -3.38
CA LEU A 38 -2.79 -6.86 -3.15
C LEU A 38 -3.10 -7.01 -1.67
N ILE A 39 -2.09 -7.31 -0.83
CA ILE A 39 -2.22 -7.39 0.63
C ILE A 39 -2.74 -6.05 1.19
N ALA A 40 -2.20 -4.92 0.72
CA ALA A 40 -2.64 -3.61 1.15
C ALA A 40 -4.11 -3.34 0.79
N ALA A 41 -4.54 -3.69 -0.42
CA ALA A 41 -5.94 -3.55 -0.84
C ALA A 41 -6.89 -4.38 0.04
N LEU A 42 -6.52 -5.61 0.35
CA LEU A 42 -7.26 -6.53 1.23
C LEU A 42 -7.29 -6.02 2.68
N ALA A 43 -6.14 -5.63 3.23
CA ALA A 43 -5.99 -5.15 4.60
C ALA A 43 -6.46 -3.70 4.81
N ARG A 44 -7.13 -3.09 3.83
CA ARG A 44 -7.60 -1.68 3.87
C ARG A 44 -6.47 -0.69 4.17
N GLY A 45 -5.22 -1.03 3.80
CA GLY A 45 -4.03 -0.21 4.00
C GLY A 45 -3.71 0.70 2.83
N HIS A 46 -2.69 1.54 2.99
CA HIS A 46 -2.14 2.42 1.96
C HIS A 46 -0.66 2.11 1.77
N VAL A 47 -0.11 2.40 0.61
CA VAL A 47 1.27 2.01 0.26
C VAL A 47 2.07 3.22 -0.20
N LEU A 48 3.31 3.32 0.29
CA LEU A 48 4.32 4.23 -0.22
C LEU A 48 5.31 3.44 -1.09
N LEU A 49 5.38 3.77 -2.38
CA LEU A 49 6.36 3.22 -3.30
C LEU A 49 7.56 4.16 -3.39
N GLU A 50 8.72 3.69 -3.03
CA GLU A 50 9.98 4.44 -3.13
C GLU A 50 10.86 3.81 -4.20
N GLY A 51 11.44 4.62 -5.08
CA GLY A 51 12.35 4.09 -6.10
C GLY A 51 12.71 5.11 -7.17
N PRO A 52 13.68 4.78 -8.03
CA PRO A 52 14.18 5.67 -9.07
C PRO A 52 13.10 6.04 -10.10
N PRO A 53 13.28 7.12 -10.84
CA PRO A 53 12.44 7.42 -11.99
C PRO A 53 12.54 6.29 -13.03
N GLY A 54 11.44 6.00 -13.72
CA GLY A 54 11.41 4.93 -14.74
C GLY A 54 11.24 3.50 -14.20
N SER A 55 11.16 3.29 -12.88
CA SER A 55 10.93 1.96 -12.27
C SER A 55 9.44 1.52 -12.27
N ALA A 56 8.67 1.94 -13.24
CA ALA A 56 7.28 1.53 -13.52
C ALA A 56 6.25 1.78 -12.39
N LYS A 57 6.53 2.59 -11.35
CA LYS A 57 5.61 2.86 -10.22
C LYS A 57 4.20 3.28 -10.65
N THR A 58 4.13 4.21 -11.61
CA THR A 58 2.84 4.69 -12.15
C THR A 58 2.08 3.59 -12.89
N LEU A 59 2.78 2.77 -13.67
CA LEU A 59 2.17 1.67 -14.42
C LEU A 59 1.68 0.57 -13.46
N LEU A 60 2.48 0.24 -12.44
CA LEU A 60 2.12 -0.71 -11.39
C LEU A 60 0.84 -0.28 -10.64
N ALA A 61 0.74 0.99 -10.23
CA ALA A 61 -0.45 1.52 -9.58
C ALA A 61 -1.70 1.46 -10.46
N ARG A 62 -1.56 1.79 -11.76
CA ARG A 62 -2.67 1.71 -12.73
C ARG A 62 -3.09 0.28 -12.99
N ALA A 63 -2.14 -0.64 -13.17
CA ALA A 63 -2.40 -2.06 -13.35
C ALA A 63 -3.10 -2.67 -12.14
N THR A 64 -2.66 -2.32 -10.92
CA THR A 64 -3.31 -2.72 -9.67
C THR A 64 -4.76 -2.25 -9.60
N ALA A 65 -5.05 -0.98 -9.91
CA ALA A 65 -6.42 -0.48 -9.92
C ALA A 65 -7.31 -1.21 -10.94
N HIS A 66 -6.76 -1.50 -12.12
CA HIS A 66 -7.46 -2.24 -13.17
C HIS A 66 -7.74 -3.69 -12.75
N MET A 67 -6.75 -4.37 -12.20
CA MET A 67 -6.88 -5.72 -11.64
C MET A 67 -7.93 -5.78 -10.51
N LEU A 68 -7.99 -4.77 -9.65
CA LEU A 68 -9.01 -4.66 -8.60
C LEU A 68 -10.41 -4.33 -9.14
N GLY A 69 -10.55 -3.97 -10.43
CA GLY A 69 -11.80 -3.51 -11.00
C GLY A 69 -12.31 -2.21 -10.37
N ALA A 70 -11.41 -1.33 -9.97
CA ALA A 70 -11.68 -0.14 -9.17
C ALA A 70 -11.45 1.15 -9.98
N SER A 71 -12.17 2.22 -9.61
CA SER A 71 -11.95 3.53 -10.21
C SER A 71 -10.56 4.08 -9.85
N PHE A 72 -9.89 4.72 -10.80
CA PHE A 72 -8.53 5.22 -10.65
C PHE A 72 -8.44 6.72 -10.95
N LYS A 73 -7.71 7.45 -10.10
CA LYS A 73 -7.25 8.81 -10.41
C LYS A 73 -5.77 8.93 -10.08
N ARG A 74 -5.10 9.85 -10.76
CA ARG A 74 -3.71 10.25 -10.50
C ARG A 74 -3.65 11.74 -10.21
N ILE A 75 -2.86 12.10 -9.23
CA ILE A 75 -2.39 13.46 -9.03
C ILE A 75 -0.86 13.45 -9.01
N GLN A 76 -0.26 14.34 -9.81
CA GLN A 76 1.16 14.63 -9.75
C GLN A 76 1.36 15.80 -8.79
N PHE A 77 2.04 15.57 -7.69
CA PHE A 77 2.32 16.62 -6.73
C PHE A 77 3.39 17.58 -7.21
N THR A 78 3.16 18.86 -6.93
CA THR A 78 4.07 19.96 -7.20
C THR A 78 4.07 20.92 -6.01
N PRO A 79 5.03 21.85 -5.89
CA PRO A 79 5.01 22.86 -4.84
C PRO A 79 3.73 23.72 -4.79
N ASP A 80 3.04 23.86 -5.94
CA ASP A 80 1.82 24.67 -6.06
C ASP A 80 0.53 23.86 -5.81
N THR A 81 0.62 22.54 -5.63
CA THR A 81 -0.55 21.69 -5.39
C THR A 81 -1.24 22.09 -4.07
N THR A 82 -2.54 22.33 -4.14
CA THR A 82 -3.34 22.82 -3.01
C THR A 82 -4.16 21.71 -2.35
N PRO A 83 -4.49 21.84 -1.04
CA PRO A 83 -5.42 20.90 -0.38
C PRO A 83 -6.78 20.78 -1.08
N ALA A 84 -7.29 21.87 -1.68
CA ALA A 84 -8.58 21.87 -2.36
C ALA A 84 -8.62 20.97 -3.63
N GLU A 85 -7.49 20.81 -4.30
CA GLU A 85 -7.37 19.84 -5.40
C GLU A 85 -7.55 18.39 -4.94
N LEU A 86 -7.12 18.11 -3.70
CA LEU A 86 -7.29 16.80 -3.07
C LEU A 86 -8.72 16.61 -2.58
N THR A 87 -9.18 17.50 -1.68
CA THR A 87 -10.42 17.33 -0.91
C THR A 87 -11.66 17.83 -1.64
N GLY A 88 -11.48 18.68 -2.62
CA GLY A 88 -12.58 19.41 -3.26
C GLY A 88 -12.89 20.72 -2.58
N GLN A 89 -13.85 21.44 -3.12
CA GLN A 89 -14.27 22.76 -2.63
C GLN A 89 -15.74 23.02 -2.93
N ASN A 90 -16.36 23.91 -2.17
CA ASN A 90 -17.66 24.45 -2.49
C ASN A 90 -17.52 25.62 -3.46
N ALA A 91 -18.39 25.68 -4.48
CA ALA A 91 -18.49 26.81 -5.38
C ALA A 91 -19.97 27.14 -5.65
N ILE A 92 -20.24 28.40 -6.04
CA ILE A 92 -21.60 28.82 -6.38
C ILE A 92 -21.86 28.46 -7.84
N ARG A 93 -22.91 27.66 -8.07
CA ARG A 93 -23.41 27.32 -9.40
C ARG A 93 -24.91 27.64 -9.46
N ALA A 94 -25.28 28.51 -10.40
CA ALA A 94 -26.67 28.97 -10.55
C ALA A 94 -27.31 29.52 -9.26
N GLY A 95 -26.51 30.18 -8.41
CA GLY A 95 -26.96 30.76 -7.13
C GLY A 95 -27.01 29.79 -5.94
N GLU A 96 -26.70 28.50 -6.17
CA GLU A 96 -26.64 27.47 -5.11
C GLU A 96 -25.19 27.07 -4.83
N GLN A 97 -24.93 26.77 -3.56
CA GLN A 97 -23.62 26.24 -3.13
C GLN A 97 -23.57 24.75 -3.48
N VAL A 98 -22.63 24.37 -4.37
CA VAL A 98 -22.43 22.99 -4.83
C VAL A 98 -21.03 22.54 -4.44
N PHE A 99 -20.92 21.33 -3.91
CA PHE A 99 -19.64 20.68 -3.63
C PHE A 99 -19.05 20.09 -4.92
N PHE A 100 -17.81 20.45 -5.21
CA PHE A 100 -17.00 19.87 -6.28
C PHE A 100 -15.98 18.94 -5.66
N PRO A 101 -16.13 17.60 -5.83
CA PRO A 101 -15.22 16.62 -5.22
C PRO A 101 -13.82 16.71 -5.86
N GLY A 102 -12.80 16.62 -5.00
CA GLY A 102 -11.41 16.58 -5.40
C GLY A 102 -10.98 15.20 -5.91
N VAL A 103 -9.65 15.03 -6.07
CA VAL A 103 -9.12 13.80 -6.65
C VAL A 103 -9.22 12.60 -5.71
N VAL A 104 -9.31 12.79 -4.39
CA VAL A 104 -9.47 11.70 -3.42
C VAL A 104 -10.79 10.94 -3.55
N PHE A 105 -11.78 11.48 -4.27
CA PHE A 105 -13.03 10.79 -4.56
C PHE A 105 -12.84 9.79 -5.70
N THR A 106 -12.14 8.70 -5.39
CA THR A 106 -11.87 7.54 -6.23
C THR A 106 -11.56 6.33 -5.35
N ASN A 107 -11.60 5.12 -5.90
CA ASN A 107 -11.23 3.91 -5.14
C ASN A 107 -9.71 3.75 -5.02
N VAL A 108 -8.97 3.99 -6.09
CA VAL A 108 -7.50 3.95 -6.08
C VAL A 108 -6.97 5.30 -6.51
N LEU A 109 -6.21 5.94 -5.65
CA LEU A 109 -5.52 7.20 -5.90
C LEU A 109 -4.02 6.95 -6.00
N LEU A 110 -3.43 7.29 -7.14
CA LEU A 110 -1.99 7.46 -7.26
C LEU A 110 -1.61 8.89 -6.88
N ALA A 111 -0.95 9.03 -5.75
CA ALA A 111 -0.39 10.27 -5.22
C ALA A 111 1.10 10.34 -5.62
N ASP A 112 1.37 10.83 -6.83
CA ASP A 112 2.69 10.75 -7.45
C ASP A 112 3.60 11.87 -6.96
N GLU A 113 4.82 11.51 -6.47
CA GLU A 113 5.82 12.42 -5.89
C GLU A 113 5.29 13.23 -4.69
N ILE A 114 4.71 12.53 -3.69
CA ILE A 114 4.09 13.16 -2.52
C ILE A 114 5.04 14.10 -1.76
N ASN A 115 6.33 13.85 -1.82
CA ASN A 115 7.37 14.67 -1.20
C ASN A 115 7.65 16.00 -1.93
N ARG A 116 7.00 16.29 -3.08
CA ARG A 116 7.12 17.58 -3.80
C ARG A 116 6.08 18.61 -3.40
N THR A 117 5.13 18.26 -2.55
CA THR A 117 4.09 19.20 -2.12
C THR A 117 4.29 19.65 -0.68
N PRO A 118 3.89 20.90 -0.33
CA PRO A 118 4.05 21.43 1.02
C PRO A 118 3.35 20.55 2.09
N PRO A 119 3.84 20.58 3.35
CA PRO A 119 3.30 19.76 4.45
C PRO A 119 1.79 19.89 4.67
N ARG A 120 1.22 21.07 4.38
CA ARG A 120 -0.22 21.31 4.50
C ARG A 120 -1.04 20.44 3.55
N THR A 121 -0.56 20.26 2.32
CA THR A 121 -1.23 19.44 1.31
C THR A 121 -1.01 17.95 1.59
N GLN A 122 0.21 17.56 2.04
CA GLN A 122 0.47 16.21 2.52
C GLN A 122 -0.47 15.84 3.67
N ALA A 123 -0.64 16.72 4.67
CA ALA A 123 -1.52 16.49 5.81
C ALA A 123 -2.98 16.25 5.39
N ALA A 124 -3.48 17.00 4.39
CA ALA A 124 -4.85 16.81 3.88
C ALA A 124 -5.07 15.42 3.26
N LEU A 125 -4.08 14.91 2.50
CA LEU A 125 -4.14 13.54 1.97
C LEU A 125 -4.11 12.49 3.10
N LEU A 126 -3.22 12.67 4.06
CA LEU A 126 -3.03 11.72 5.17
C LEU A 126 -4.21 11.72 6.14
N GLU A 127 -4.91 12.84 6.29
CA GLU A 127 -6.19 12.91 7.01
C GLU A 127 -7.28 12.12 6.25
N ALA A 128 -7.40 12.34 4.94
CA ALA A 128 -8.34 11.59 4.10
C ALA A 128 -8.10 10.08 4.14
N MET A 129 -6.82 9.64 4.18
CA MET A 129 -6.45 8.22 4.34
C MET A 129 -6.91 7.65 5.67
N GLN A 130 -6.74 8.39 6.75
CA GLN A 130 -7.05 7.92 8.10
C GLN A 130 -8.55 7.94 8.39
N GLU A 131 -9.22 9.05 8.06
CA GLU A 131 -10.62 9.28 8.42
C GLU A 131 -11.61 8.71 7.40
N ARG A 132 -11.15 8.34 6.20
CA ARG A 132 -11.97 7.90 5.06
C ARG A 132 -13.07 8.88 4.69
N GLN A 133 -12.85 10.12 5.00
CA GLN A 133 -13.70 11.26 4.70
C GLN A 133 -12.86 12.54 4.60
N VAL A 134 -13.42 13.56 4.01
CA VAL A 134 -12.87 14.91 4.02
C VAL A 134 -13.89 15.88 4.57
N SER A 135 -13.42 16.92 5.25
CA SER A 135 -14.28 17.98 5.78
C SER A 135 -14.08 19.27 4.97
N VAL A 136 -15.14 19.76 4.32
CA VAL A 136 -15.13 21.00 3.55
C VAL A 136 -16.23 21.91 4.08
N ASP A 137 -15.85 23.11 4.53
CA ASP A 137 -16.75 24.10 5.14
C ASP A 137 -17.63 23.51 6.26
N GLY A 138 -17.04 22.67 7.13
CA GLY A 138 -17.73 22.04 8.26
C GLY A 138 -18.63 20.85 7.89
N LYS A 139 -18.71 20.47 6.62
CA LYS A 139 -19.43 19.29 6.15
C LYS A 139 -18.47 18.14 5.89
N ALA A 140 -18.78 16.96 6.45
CA ALA A 140 -18.06 15.73 6.17
C ALA A 140 -18.58 15.08 4.88
N HIS A 141 -17.66 14.71 4.01
CA HIS A 141 -17.91 13.98 2.75
C HIS A 141 -17.16 12.66 2.79
N ARG A 142 -17.89 11.55 2.83
CA ARG A 142 -17.29 10.21 2.85
C ARG A 142 -16.61 9.90 1.51
N LEU A 143 -15.46 9.25 1.58
CA LEU A 143 -14.76 8.74 0.41
C LEU A 143 -15.39 7.42 -0.06
N PRO A 144 -15.18 7.05 -1.34
CA PRO A 144 -15.57 5.74 -1.84
C PRO A 144 -14.92 4.61 -1.03
N ASP A 145 -15.61 3.50 -0.87
CA ASP A 145 -15.04 2.25 -0.35
C ASP A 145 -15.04 1.22 -1.50
N PRO A 146 -13.93 0.55 -1.77
CA PRO A 146 -12.60 0.68 -1.19
C PRO A 146 -11.92 2.02 -1.50
N PHE A 147 -11.07 2.49 -0.58
CA PHE A 147 -10.18 3.63 -0.80
C PHE A 147 -8.73 3.21 -0.53
N LEU A 148 -7.93 3.13 -1.58
CA LEU A 148 -6.50 2.80 -1.53
C LEU A 148 -5.70 3.97 -2.07
N VAL A 149 -4.76 4.48 -1.29
CA VAL A 149 -3.74 5.43 -1.76
C VAL A 149 -2.45 4.67 -2.02
N ILE A 150 -1.92 4.84 -3.22
CA ILE A 150 -0.58 4.44 -3.61
C ILE A 150 0.19 5.75 -3.79
N ALA A 151 1.00 6.12 -2.80
CA ALA A 151 1.85 7.29 -2.90
C ALA A 151 3.22 6.89 -3.48
N THR A 152 3.86 7.79 -4.21
CA THR A 152 5.23 7.56 -4.67
C THR A 152 6.15 8.64 -4.13
N GLN A 153 7.41 8.27 -3.93
CA GLN A 153 8.50 9.24 -3.72
C GLN A 153 9.75 8.78 -4.48
N ASN A 154 10.56 9.77 -4.85
CA ASN A 154 11.84 9.55 -5.48
C ASN A 154 12.95 9.91 -4.49
N PRO A 155 13.73 8.93 -3.97
CA PRO A 155 14.77 9.18 -2.98
C PRO A 155 15.99 9.93 -3.55
N TYR A 156 16.12 10.02 -4.88
CA TYR A 156 17.24 10.68 -5.56
C TYR A 156 16.99 12.16 -5.86
N GLU A 157 15.78 12.66 -5.62
CA GLU A 157 15.48 14.09 -5.73
C GLU A 157 15.73 14.78 -4.41
N HIS A 158 16.60 15.81 -4.45
CA HIS A 158 16.98 16.59 -3.26
C HIS A 158 16.58 18.08 -3.35
N ARG A 159 16.01 18.51 -4.49
CA ARG A 159 15.57 19.91 -4.67
C ARG A 159 14.06 20.01 -4.55
N ASP A 160 13.62 21.04 -3.84
CA ASP A 160 12.18 21.33 -3.65
C ASP A 160 11.40 20.13 -3.08
N VAL A 161 12.02 19.43 -2.12
CA VAL A 161 11.46 18.24 -1.47
C VAL A 161 11.09 18.56 -0.04
N PHE A 162 9.90 18.14 0.36
CA PHE A 162 9.39 18.17 1.73
C PHE A 162 9.28 16.74 2.23
N GLU A 163 10.22 16.31 3.04
CA GLU A 163 10.20 14.95 3.59
C GLU A 163 8.95 14.70 4.42
N LEU A 164 8.45 13.48 4.34
CA LEU A 164 7.34 13.04 5.17
C LEU A 164 7.86 12.76 6.59
N PRO A 165 7.33 13.44 7.62
CA PRO A 165 7.66 13.10 9.00
C PRO A 165 7.29 11.65 9.33
N GLU A 166 7.98 11.05 10.30
CA GLU A 166 7.79 9.66 10.72
C GLU A 166 6.35 9.37 11.16
N SER A 167 5.71 10.33 11.84
CA SER A 167 4.30 10.21 12.23
C SER A 167 3.33 10.14 11.04
N GLN A 168 3.76 10.60 9.88
CA GLN A 168 3.03 10.54 8.62
C GLN A 168 3.36 9.23 7.88
N LEU A 169 4.63 8.81 7.87
CA LEU A 169 5.06 7.53 7.32
C LEU A 169 4.37 6.35 8.04
N ASP A 170 4.17 6.43 9.35
CA ASP A 170 3.48 5.41 10.16
C ASP A 170 2.02 5.15 9.71
N ARG A 171 1.42 6.02 8.90
CA ARG A 171 0.06 5.84 8.34
C ARG A 171 0.01 4.90 7.14
N PHE A 172 1.13 4.71 6.44
CA PHE A 172 1.22 3.72 5.37
C PHE A 172 1.34 2.32 5.95
N LEU A 173 0.64 1.36 5.36
CA LEU A 173 0.78 -0.05 5.73
C LEU A 173 2.16 -0.56 5.35
N PHE A 174 2.56 -0.29 4.12
CA PHE A 174 3.86 -0.65 3.56
C PHE A 174 4.61 0.55 3.01
N LYS A 175 5.93 0.54 3.21
CA LYS A 175 6.89 1.24 2.37
C LYS A 175 7.59 0.20 1.52
N VAL A 176 7.34 0.23 0.21
CA VAL A 176 7.89 -0.72 -0.77
C VAL A 176 8.98 -0.03 -1.56
N VAL A 177 10.19 -0.56 -1.48
CA VAL A 177 11.30 -0.11 -2.30
C VAL A 177 11.21 -0.81 -3.64
N ILE A 178 11.10 -0.03 -4.70
CA ILE A 178 11.10 -0.49 -6.09
C ILE A 178 12.50 -0.26 -6.66
N GLU A 179 13.17 -1.32 -6.99
CA GLU A 179 14.48 -1.29 -7.64
C GLU A 179 14.32 -1.43 -9.17
N TYR A 180 15.39 -1.21 -9.91
CA TYR A 180 15.41 -1.62 -11.31
C TYR A 180 15.34 -3.14 -11.39
N SER A 181 14.63 -3.64 -12.38
CA SER A 181 14.53 -5.08 -12.64
C SER A 181 15.91 -5.66 -13.02
N ASP A 182 16.05 -6.97 -12.87
CA ASP A 182 17.24 -7.67 -13.34
C ASP A 182 17.34 -7.67 -14.87
N ALA A 183 18.51 -8.04 -15.39
CA ALA A 183 18.80 -7.97 -16.82
C ALA A 183 17.87 -8.86 -17.68
N GLU A 184 17.41 -10.00 -17.15
CA GLU A 184 16.48 -10.89 -17.86
C GLU A 184 15.10 -10.27 -17.94
N SER A 185 14.61 -9.74 -16.82
CA SER A 185 13.35 -9.00 -16.78
C SER A 185 13.36 -7.75 -17.67
N GLU A 186 14.48 -7.01 -17.71
CA GLU A 186 14.63 -5.87 -18.63
C GLU A 186 14.63 -6.32 -20.10
N TYR A 187 15.23 -7.46 -20.40
CA TYR A 187 15.18 -8.04 -21.74
C TYR A 187 13.75 -8.46 -22.13
N GLU A 188 13.02 -9.13 -21.23
CA GLU A 188 11.62 -9.51 -21.46
C GLU A 188 10.72 -8.26 -21.71
N MET A 189 11.04 -7.10 -21.10
CA MET A 189 10.29 -5.87 -21.37
C MET A 189 10.37 -5.42 -22.83
N LEU A 190 11.42 -5.79 -23.56
CA LEU A 190 11.57 -5.42 -24.99
C LEU A 190 10.56 -6.18 -25.88
N ASP A 191 10.09 -7.34 -25.43
CA ASP A 191 9.09 -8.15 -26.14
C ASP A 191 7.65 -7.71 -25.85
N LEU A 192 7.43 -6.82 -24.88
CA LEU A 192 6.11 -6.28 -24.60
C LEU A 192 5.60 -5.45 -25.80
N PRO A 193 4.32 -5.57 -26.18
CA PRO A 193 3.75 -4.72 -27.23
C PRO A 193 3.84 -3.25 -26.85
N HIS A 194 4.41 -2.48 -27.76
CA HIS A 194 4.56 -1.04 -27.62
C HIS A 194 3.87 -0.30 -28.77
N LYS A 195 3.24 0.85 -28.47
CA LYS A 195 2.88 1.84 -29.47
C LYS A 195 3.90 2.99 -29.41
N GLY A 196 4.93 2.90 -30.25
CA GLY A 196 6.09 3.78 -30.16
C GLY A 196 6.90 3.52 -28.89
N ILE A 197 7.13 4.57 -28.09
CA ILE A 197 7.89 4.49 -26.83
C ILE A 197 6.97 4.27 -25.58
N ALA A 198 5.67 4.17 -25.78
CA ALA A 198 4.72 4.02 -24.68
C ALA A 198 4.12 2.61 -24.65
N PRO A 199 4.15 1.90 -23.53
CA PRO A 199 3.39 0.67 -23.37
C PRO A 199 1.88 0.99 -23.38
N ASP A 200 1.12 0.33 -24.25
CA ASP A 200 -0.34 0.50 -24.35
C ASP A 200 -1.03 -0.83 -24.06
N MET A 201 -0.84 -1.34 -22.84
CA MET A 201 -1.24 -2.69 -22.51
C MET A 201 -2.18 -2.80 -21.30
N LEU A 202 -2.61 -1.68 -20.72
CA LEU A 202 -3.52 -1.76 -19.57
C LEU A 202 -4.83 -2.48 -19.89
N GLY A 203 -5.24 -2.50 -21.16
CA GLY A 203 -6.39 -3.26 -21.62
C GLY A 203 -6.21 -4.79 -21.56
N GLU A 204 -4.99 -5.28 -21.45
CA GLU A 204 -4.68 -6.71 -21.31
C GLU A 204 -4.87 -7.21 -19.87
N VAL A 205 -4.79 -6.31 -18.86
CA VAL A 205 -5.01 -6.65 -17.46
C VAL A 205 -6.51 -6.85 -17.23
N LYS A 206 -6.91 -8.04 -16.79
CA LYS A 206 -8.31 -8.34 -16.48
C LYS A 206 -8.64 -8.03 -15.02
N PRO A 207 -9.82 -7.50 -14.72
CA PRO A 207 -10.27 -7.35 -13.34
C PRO A 207 -10.50 -8.72 -12.71
N LEU A 208 -10.00 -8.92 -11.48
CA LEU A 208 -10.09 -10.17 -10.74
C LEU A 208 -11.14 -10.15 -9.64
N LEU A 209 -11.45 -8.99 -9.08
CA LEU A 209 -12.29 -8.88 -7.90
C LEU A 209 -13.56 -8.04 -8.14
N GLY A 210 -13.42 -6.85 -8.70
CA GLY A 210 -14.44 -5.82 -8.59
C GLY A 210 -14.61 -5.32 -7.15
N VAL A 211 -15.39 -4.27 -6.95
CA VAL A 211 -15.63 -3.68 -5.61
C VAL A 211 -16.33 -4.68 -4.69
N VAL A 212 -17.35 -5.36 -5.17
CA VAL A 212 -18.11 -6.36 -4.39
C VAL A 212 -17.25 -7.58 -4.03
N GLY A 213 -16.42 -8.05 -4.95
CA GLY A 213 -15.51 -9.17 -4.70
C GLY A 213 -14.44 -8.81 -3.66
N LEU A 214 -13.93 -7.57 -3.71
CA LEU A 214 -12.97 -7.08 -2.71
C LEU A 214 -13.61 -6.99 -1.31
N ASP A 215 -14.87 -6.58 -1.19
CA ASP A 215 -15.56 -6.54 0.10
C ASP A 215 -15.72 -7.95 0.69
N LYS A 216 -16.15 -8.93 -0.12
CA LYS A 216 -16.23 -10.34 0.31
C LYS A 216 -14.86 -10.89 0.74
N ALA A 217 -13.81 -10.59 -0.01
CA ALA A 217 -12.45 -10.98 0.33
C ALA A 217 -11.99 -10.38 1.67
N ARG A 218 -12.41 -9.15 1.97
CA ARG A 218 -12.15 -8.47 3.25
C ARG A 218 -12.91 -9.09 4.41
N ASP A 219 -14.16 -9.52 4.19
CA ASP A 219 -14.93 -10.23 5.21
C ASP A 219 -14.28 -11.57 5.59
N GLU A 220 -13.74 -12.31 4.60
CA GLU A 220 -12.94 -13.51 4.86
C GLU A 220 -11.65 -13.20 5.64
N LEU A 221 -11.00 -12.07 5.30
CA LEU A 221 -9.82 -11.61 6.03
C LEU A 221 -10.13 -11.28 7.49
N ASP A 222 -11.22 -10.55 7.72
CA ASP A 222 -11.63 -10.13 9.06
C ASP A 222 -12.02 -11.36 9.94
N ALA A 223 -12.43 -12.47 9.31
CA ALA A 223 -12.72 -13.75 9.97
C ALA A 223 -11.46 -14.62 10.21
N THR A 224 -10.26 -14.18 9.75
CA THR A 224 -9.02 -14.94 9.97
C THR A 224 -8.61 -14.91 11.43
N ASP A 225 -8.39 -16.08 12.02
CA ASP A 225 -7.96 -16.16 13.42
C ASP A 225 -6.52 -15.63 13.61
N LEU A 226 -6.31 -15.00 14.77
CA LEU A 226 -4.99 -14.57 15.22
C LEU A 226 -4.72 -15.25 16.56
N PRO A 227 -4.00 -16.39 16.57
CA PRO A 227 -3.66 -17.09 17.80
C PRO A 227 -2.99 -16.17 18.82
N GLN A 228 -3.33 -16.35 20.10
CA GLN A 228 -2.84 -15.47 21.17
C GLN A 228 -1.30 -15.43 21.24
N GLU A 229 -0.65 -16.56 21.05
CA GLU A 229 0.81 -16.69 21.02
C GLU A 229 1.43 -15.92 19.85
N VAL A 230 0.82 -15.94 18.67
CA VAL A 230 1.28 -15.16 17.50
C VAL A 230 1.08 -13.66 17.75
N GLY A 231 -0.06 -13.27 18.32
CA GLY A 231 -0.30 -11.88 18.72
C GLY A 231 0.71 -11.39 19.77
N ARG A 232 1.07 -12.23 20.75
CA ARG A 232 2.13 -11.91 21.73
C ARG A 232 3.50 -11.80 21.07
N TYR A 233 3.80 -12.64 20.09
CA TYR A 233 5.03 -12.56 19.31
C TYR A 233 5.14 -11.22 18.55
N MET A 234 4.08 -10.77 17.88
CA MET A 234 4.04 -9.44 17.22
C MET A 234 4.32 -8.30 18.21
N VAL A 235 3.71 -8.37 19.41
CA VAL A 235 3.96 -7.38 20.48
C VAL A 235 5.42 -7.45 20.96
N ALA A 236 5.99 -8.64 21.10
CA ALA A 236 7.38 -8.83 21.50
C ALA A 236 8.35 -8.24 20.47
N LEU A 237 8.10 -8.44 19.15
CA LEU A 237 8.88 -7.81 18.09
C LEU A 237 8.88 -6.29 18.21
N ALA A 238 7.70 -5.68 18.36
CA ALA A 238 7.58 -4.23 18.51
C ALA A 238 8.26 -3.71 19.78
N ARG A 239 8.13 -4.41 20.90
CA ARG A 239 8.81 -4.03 22.15
C ARG A 239 10.32 -4.15 22.01
N ARG A 240 10.81 -5.26 21.43
CA ARG A 240 12.25 -5.47 21.21
C ARG A 240 12.85 -4.37 20.34
N SER A 241 12.14 -3.92 19.31
CA SER A 241 12.62 -2.83 18.45
C SER A 241 12.85 -1.51 19.20
N ARG A 242 12.12 -1.28 20.31
CA ARG A 242 12.24 -0.05 21.13
C ARG A 242 13.41 -0.11 22.11
N ASP A 243 13.89 -1.31 22.42
CA ASP A 243 14.92 -1.56 23.46
C ASP A 243 16.30 -1.87 22.84
N LEU A 244 16.43 -1.79 21.49
CA LEU A 244 17.71 -2.04 20.82
C LEU A 244 18.60 -0.80 20.89
N PRO A 245 19.91 -0.96 21.15
CA PRO A 245 20.89 0.10 20.98
C PRO A 245 20.90 0.60 19.52
N GLY A 246 21.04 1.90 19.34
CA GLY A 246 21.05 2.50 18.00
C GLY A 246 19.65 2.70 17.39
N VAL A 247 18.58 2.52 18.16
CA VAL A 247 17.20 2.82 17.76
C VAL A 247 16.70 3.99 18.61
N GLU A 248 16.47 5.14 17.95
CA GLU A 248 15.87 6.31 18.59
C GLU A 248 14.36 6.14 18.79
N LEU A 249 13.67 5.62 17.75
CA LEU A 249 12.24 5.33 17.79
C LEU A 249 11.98 3.93 17.22
N GLY A 250 11.38 3.06 18.04
CA GLY A 250 10.93 1.74 17.62
C GLY A 250 9.47 1.72 17.15
N VAL A 251 8.99 0.53 16.79
CA VAL A 251 7.66 0.29 16.21
C VAL A 251 6.53 0.80 17.11
N SER A 252 5.61 1.57 16.54
CA SER A 252 4.42 2.12 17.22
C SER A 252 3.35 1.04 17.47
N SER A 253 2.34 1.36 18.32
CA SER A 253 1.16 0.49 18.48
C SER A 253 0.37 0.35 17.18
N ARG A 254 0.35 1.37 16.32
CA ARG A 254 -0.25 1.30 14.98
C ARG A 254 0.50 0.29 14.12
N GLY A 255 1.84 0.24 14.20
CA GLY A 255 2.65 -0.76 13.49
C GLY A 255 2.27 -2.19 13.85
N ILE A 256 1.94 -2.48 15.12
CA ILE A 256 1.47 -3.81 15.54
C ILE A 256 0.12 -4.15 14.90
N ILE A 257 -0.82 -3.19 14.87
CA ILE A 257 -2.13 -3.38 14.24
C ILE A 257 -1.99 -3.60 12.73
N HIS A 258 -1.12 -2.84 12.07
CA HIS A 258 -0.81 -2.99 10.66
C HIS A 258 -0.16 -4.34 10.36
N LEU A 259 0.77 -4.79 11.22
CA LEU A 259 1.39 -6.11 11.09
C LEU A 259 0.35 -7.23 11.19
N ALA A 260 -0.56 -7.16 12.16
CA ALA A 260 -1.63 -8.14 12.32
C ALA A 260 -2.58 -8.17 11.09
N ALA A 261 -2.99 -7.01 10.57
CA ALA A 261 -3.84 -6.94 9.40
C ALA A 261 -3.16 -7.50 8.13
N ALA A 262 -1.90 -7.15 7.92
CA ALA A 262 -1.12 -7.64 6.78
C ALA A 262 -0.82 -9.15 6.89
N SER A 263 -0.53 -9.65 8.08
CA SER A 263 -0.30 -11.09 8.31
C SER A 263 -1.57 -11.93 8.10
N ARG A 264 -2.76 -11.41 8.48
CA ARG A 264 -4.04 -12.07 8.14
C ARG A 264 -4.23 -12.18 6.63
N ALA A 265 -3.95 -11.10 5.88
CA ALA A 265 -4.04 -11.13 4.43
C ALA A 265 -3.05 -12.13 3.83
N ASN A 266 -1.82 -12.18 4.35
CA ASN A 266 -0.82 -13.14 3.90
C ASN A 266 -1.26 -14.59 4.17
N ALA A 267 -1.78 -14.89 5.36
CA ALA A 267 -2.29 -16.22 5.72
C ALA A 267 -3.40 -16.67 4.76
N ARG A 268 -4.40 -15.81 4.50
CA ARG A 268 -5.51 -16.11 3.58
C ARG A 268 -5.06 -16.32 2.15
N LEU A 269 -4.15 -15.51 1.65
CA LEU A 269 -3.56 -15.68 0.31
C LEU A 269 -2.72 -16.97 0.20
N ASN A 270 -2.28 -17.52 1.33
CA ASN A 270 -1.62 -18.82 1.45
C ASN A 270 -2.61 -19.97 1.77
N GLY A 271 -3.92 -19.71 1.75
CA GLY A 271 -4.96 -20.72 1.99
C GLY A 271 -5.14 -21.15 3.45
N ARG A 272 -4.70 -20.34 4.41
CA ARG A 272 -4.82 -20.62 5.85
C ARG A 272 -5.91 -19.79 6.51
N ASP A 273 -6.60 -20.39 7.47
CA ASP A 273 -7.67 -19.75 8.24
C ASP A 273 -7.15 -19.07 9.51
N GLU A 274 -5.89 -19.27 9.84
CA GLU A 274 -5.20 -18.67 10.98
C GLU A 274 -3.83 -18.13 10.59
N VAL A 275 -3.38 -17.11 11.32
CA VAL A 275 -2.06 -16.49 11.14
C VAL A 275 -0.99 -17.34 11.82
N THR A 276 0.09 -17.64 11.09
CA THR A 276 1.26 -18.32 11.61
C THR A 276 2.41 -17.34 11.90
N VAL A 277 3.46 -17.81 12.57
CA VAL A 277 4.67 -17.00 12.80
C VAL A 277 5.39 -16.69 11.49
N GLU A 278 5.37 -17.62 10.56
CA GLU A 278 5.95 -17.46 9.22
C GLU A 278 5.28 -16.30 8.46
N ASP A 279 3.95 -16.16 8.57
CA ASP A 279 3.23 -15.02 7.98
C ASP A 279 3.72 -13.70 8.57
N VAL A 280 3.94 -13.67 9.89
CA VAL A 280 4.45 -12.47 10.58
C VAL A 280 5.87 -12.15 10.14
N GLN A 281 6.76 -13.14 10.10
CA GLN A 281 8.17 -12.96 9.75
C GLN A 281 8.34 -12.52 8.29
N GLU A 282 7.54 -13.07 7.38
CA GLU A 282 7.54 -12.69 5.97
C GLU A 282 7.12 -11.23 5.75
N ILE A 283 6.12 -10.77 6.48
CA ILE A 283 5.52 -9.44 6.29
C ILE A 283 6.20 -8.35 7.14
N ALA A 284 6.77 -8.71 8.28
CA ALA A 284 7.33 -7.75 9.24
C ALA A 284 8.32 -6.75 8.62
N PRO A 285 9.28 -7.11 7.75
CA PRO A 285 10.19 -6.14 7.16
C PRO A 285 9.48 -5.04 6.39
N HIS A 286 8.43 -5.38 5.64
CA HIS A 286 7.68 -4.44 4.81
C HIS A 286 6.76 -3.51 5.60
N VAL A 287 6.28 -3.99 6.78
CA VAL A 287 5.44 -3.19 7.68
C VAL A 287 6.28 -2.35 8.63
N LEU A 288 7.40 -2.86 9.12
CA LEU A 288 8.10 -2.27 10.26
C LEU A 288 9.27 -1.36 9.88
N ARG A 289 9.93 -1.57 8.73
CA ARG A 289 11.14 -0.82 8.32
C ARG A 289 10.95 0.69 8.43
N HIS A 290 9.92 1.23 7.82
CA HIS A 290 9.67 2.68 7.76
C HIS A 290 9.11 3.29 9.06
N ARG A 291 9.04 2.50 10.13
CA ARG A 291 8.61 2.90 11.47
C ARG A 291 9.76 2.95 12.47
N LEU A 292 10.97 2.62 12.00
CA LEU A 292 12.18 2.72 12.80
C LEU A 292 12.89 4.02 12.50
N ILE A 293 13.33 4.72 13.54
CA ILE A 293 14.33 5.78 13.45
C ILE A 293 15.57 5.24 14.12
N VAL A 294 16.67 5.25 13.39
CA VAL A 294 17.93 4.66 13.83
C VAL A 294 19.04 5.72 13.84
N ASP A 295 20.05 5.50 14.65
CA ASP A 295 21.24 6.36 14.72
C ASP A 295 21.97 6.37 13.38
N GLU A 296 22.74 7.43 13.14
CA GLU A 296 23.55 7.56 11.94
C GLU A 296 24.52 6.37 11.78
N GLY A 297 24.47 5.72 10.62
CA GLY A 297 25.28 4.53 10.29
C GLY A 297 24.68 3.20 10.74
N VAL A 298 23.49 3.19 11.35
CA VAL A 298 22.74 1.97 11.64
C VAL A 298 21.74 1.72 10.52
N SER A 299 21.56 0.45 10.11
CA SER A 299 20.60 0.06 9.08
C SER A 299 19.31 -0.43 9.72
N GLU A 300 18.16 0.06 9.25
CA GLU A 300 16.83 -0.43 9.68
C GLU A 300 16.68 -1.93 9.40
N ASP A 301 17.28 -2.44 8.31
CA ASP A 301 17.25 -3.85 7.96
C ASP A 301 18.05 -4.72 8.94
N ASP A 302 19.21 -4.23 9.41
CA ASP A 302 20.01 -4.92 10.41
C ASP A 302 19.30 -4.91 11.77
N VAL A 303 18.63 -3.81 12.11
CA VAL A 303 17.78 -3.73 13.31
C VAL A 303 16.65 -4.76 13.22
N LEU A 304 15.93 -4.82 12.11
CA LEU A 304 14.81 -5.75 11.90
C LEU A 304 15.29 -7.21 11.95
N ARG A 305 16.40 -7.52 11.31
CA ARG A 305 17.01 -8.86 11.38
C ARG A 305 17.32 -9.23 12.82
N THR A 306 17.96 -8.33 13.56
CA THR A 306 18.29 -8.53 14.97
C THR A 306 17.03 -8.74 15.83
N VAL A 307 15.96 -7.97 15.58
CA VAL A 307 14.68 -8.12 16.29
C VAL A 307 14.09 -9.51 16.02
N LEU A 308 14.04 -9.94 14.76
CA LEU A 308 13.48 -11.24 14.37
C LEU A 308 14.29 -12.42 14.94
N GLU A 309 15.62 -12.31 15.00
CA GLU A 309 16.50 -13.34 15.56
C GLU A 309 16.43 -13.43 17.08
N GLN A 310 16.27 -12.30 17.78
CA GLN A 310 16.32 -12.26 19.24
C GLN A 310 14.99 -12.52 19.93
N VAL A 311 13.87 -12.34 19.23
CA VAL A 311 12.55 -12.63 19.80
C VAL A 311 12.23 -14.11 19.60
N PRO A 312 12.06 -14.89 20.70
CA PRO A 312 11.82 -16.32 20.59
C PRO A 312 10.49 -16.61 19.90
N VAL A 313 10.52 -17.55 18.97
CA VAL A 313 9.31 -18.06 18.29
C VAL A 313 8.51 -18.92 19.28
N PRO A 314 7.17 -18.73 19.37
CA PRO A 314 6.33 -19.55 20.26
C PRO A 314 6.36 -21.03 19.89
N GLU A 315 6.52 -21.92 20.88
CA GLU A 315 6.65 -23.37 20.66
C GLU A 315 5.44 -24.03 19.98
N ARG A 316 4.23 -23.48 20.18
CA ARG A 316 2.99 -23.99 19.55
C ARG A 316 2.84 -23.68 18.05
N ALA A 317 3.64 -22.77 17.53
CA ALA A 317 3.58 -22.38 16.10
C ALA A 317 4.04 -23.50 15.14
N TYR A 318 4.68 -24.56 15.66
CA TYR A 318 5.18 -25.71 14.87
C TYR A 318 4.27 -26.95 14.90
N SER A 319 3.09 -26.89 15.53
CA SER A 319 2.26 -28.08 15.76
C SER A 319 1.19 -28.35 14.69
N LEU A 320 1.17 -27.59 13.59
CA LEU A 320 0.27 -27.81 12.45
C LEU A 320 1.09 -28.22 11.23
N ARG A 321 1.37 -29.51 11.13
CA ARG A 321 1.76 -30.21 9.89
C ARG A 321 0.65 -31.13 9.46
#